data_214b09ba71ba2887ad6f2233af096f80
#
_entry.id   214b09ba71ba2887ad6f2233af096f80
#
_cell.length_a   1.000
_cell.length_b   1.000
_cell.length_c   1.000
_cell.angle_alpha   90.00
_cell.angle_beta   90.00
_cell.angle_gamma   90.00
#
_symmetry.space_group_name_H-M   'P 1'
#
loop_
_entity.id
_entity.type
_entity.pdbx_description
1 polymer ?
#
loop_
_entity_poly.entity_id
_entity_poly.type
_entity_poly.pdbx_seq_one_letter_code
_entity_poly.pdbx_strand_id
1 'polypeptide(L)'
;DLKFNPIKFAKVRYDGYTGTMGNPIKYVRSALSQNILYTIKDSARTIEEIADIMNVSPVYIESEIEFLEEHQLVIRDKNKYICNIIIEETNGENEVNIIKKCYRKIAEELSAKLFDEIVNNNYLNSPDILGPKDDNFRMWGLLIYLIATANVDSIKKTITFEQAATIRPDGGCNIITASVDSESEKEILNITEKFCGPCWNEDELLKLWLVDSKWSDIQRDLKLIGRFINGDILSVDEYTFLLEKGYITKKDGGYELGVVAIKQGEIREKLEKMAYNIKNEVIEENLALIREYQALLEPDNMPKNVKLQREYINQHLFSSDAFLCVFSMEYLIESGRLKIVEDKYKKAVGQIVILK
;
A
#
# COMPACT_ATOMS: atom_id res chain seq x y z
N ASP A 1 -24.29 33.38 -3.24
CA ASP A 1 -24.35 32.29 -2.26
C ASP A 1 -23.36 31.22 -2.68
N LEU A 2 -22.15 31.22 -2.12
CA LEU A 2 -21.22 30.10 -2.20
C LEU A 2 -21.84 28.94 -1.39
N LYS A 3 -22.54 28.04 -2.05
CA LYS A 3 -23.02 26.83 -1.40
C LYS A 3 -21.80 26.00 -1.04
N PHE A 4 -21.58 25.76 0.25
CA PHE A 4 -20.66 24.75 0.73
C PHE A 4 -21.00 23.42 0.05
N ASN A 5 -20.02 22.81 -0.60
CA ASN A 5 -20.17 21.51 -1.23
C ASN A 5 -19.43 20.47 -0.37
N PRO A 6 -20.13 19.66 0.44
CA PRO A 6 -19.50 18.68 1.30
C PRO A 6 -18.69 17.66 0.51
N ILE A 7 -17.50 17.35 1.02
CA ILE A 7 -16.64 16.29 0.47
C ILE A 7 -16.74 15.02 1.32
N LYS A 8 -16.25 13.95 0.75
CA LYS A 8 -16.03 12.67 1.43
C LYS A 8 -14.64 12.17 1.09
N PHE A 9 -13.97 11.52 2.03
CA PHE A 9 -12.74 10.80 1.74
C PHE A 9 -13.07 9.41 1.19
N ALA A 10 -12.53 9.10 0.01
CA ALA A 10 -12.63 7.79 -0.61
C ALA A 10 -11.77 6.76 0.13
N LYS A 11 -10.59 7.20 0.57
CA LYS A 11 -9.61 6.37 1.26
C LYS A 11 -8.87 7.19 2.31
N VAL A 12 -8.59 6.58 3.45
CA VAL A 12 -7.68 7.10 4.48
C VAL A 12 -6.67 6.02 4.79
N ARG A 13 -5.39 6.36 4.77
CA ARG A 13 -4.27 5.48 5.07
C ARG A 13 -3.30 6.15 6.03
N TYR A 14 -2.42 5.38 6.63
CA TYR A 14 -1.36 5.91 7.48
C TYR A 14 -0.07 5.12 7.29
N ASP A 15 1.04 5.82 7.47
CA ASP A 15 2.39 5.27 7.54
C ASP A 15 2.91 5.40 8.97
N GLY A 16 3.54 4.36 9.49
CA GLY A 16 4.02 4.31 10.86
C GLY A 16 3.24 3.33 11.72
N TYR A 17 3.19 3.59 13.02
CA TYR A 17 2.55 2.69 13.97
C TYR A 17 1.46 3.36 14.80
N THR A 18 0.53 2.55 15.27
CA THR A 18 -0.60 2.97 16.10
C THR A 18 -0.21 2.96 17.56
N GLY A 19 -0.86 3.84 18.35
CA GLY A 19 -0.79 3.81 19.80
C GLY A 19 -1.88 2.91 20.44
N THR A 20 -2.12 3.12 21.73
CA THR A 20 -3.08 2.33 22.50
C THR A 20 -4.54 2.48 22.04
N MET A 21 -4.87 3.59 21.38
CA MET A 21 -6.20 3.81 20.80
C MET A 21 -6.42 3.09 19.46
N GLY A 22 -5.38 2.48 18.89
CA GLY A 22 -5.41 1.70 17.68
C GLY A 22 -5.41 2.56 16.39
N ASN A 23 -6.02 2.04 15.32
CA ASN A 23 -5.94 2.63 13.99
C ASN A 23 -6.46 4.08 13.94
N PRO A 24 -5.61 5.07 13.56
CA PRO A 24 -5.97 6.48 13.54
C PRO A 24 -7.01 6.85 12.45
N ILE A 25 -7.27 5.97 11.49
CA ILE A 25 -8.28 6.16 10.45
C ILE A 25 -9.66 6.44 11.07
N LYS A 26 -9.97 5.85 12.22
CA LYS A 26 -11.26 6.04 12.88
C LYS A 26 -11.54 7.48 13.36
N TYR A 27 -10.53 8.33 13.45
CA TYR A 27 -10.69 9.74 13.84
C TYR A 27 -11.19 10.63 12.70
N VAL A 28 -11.09 10.19 11.44
CA VAL A 28 -11.49 10.98 10.26
C VAL A 28 -12.71 10.39 9.53
N ARG A 29 -13.46 9.52 10.15
CA ARG A 29 -14.61 8.84 9.52
C ARG A 29 -15.93 9.61 9.61
N SER A 30 -16.06 10.61 10.48
CA SER A 30 -17.27 11.43 10.52
C SER A 30 -17.27 12.42 9.35
N ALA A 31 -18.45 12.68 8.78
CA ALA A 31 -18.58 13.68 7.69
C ALA A 31 -18.15 15.07 8.17
N LEU A 32 -18.41 15.40 9.42
CA LEU A 32 -18.02 16.69 10.03
C LEU A 32 -16.49 16.80 10.12
N SER A 33 -15.80 15.79 10.68
CA SER A 33 -14.33 15.75 10.75
C SER A 33 -13.69 15.93 9.38
N GLN A 34 -14.16 15.17 8.39
CA GLN A 34 -13.61 15.22 7.03
C GLN A 34 -13.73 16.61 6.40
N ASN A 35 -14.89 17.25 6.56
CA ASN A 35 -15.14 18.55 5.98
C ASN A 35 -14.45 19.69 6.73
N ILE A 36 -14.29 19.61 8.04
CA ILE A 36 -13.45 20.54 8.80
C ILE A 36 -12.01 20.46 8.30
N LEU A 37 -11.40 19.27 8.28
CA LEU A 37 -10.03 19.05 7.83
C LEU A 37 -9.81 19.58 6.41
N TYR A 38 -10.76 19.30 5.51
CA TYR A 38 -10.72 19.81 4.14
C TYR A 38 -10.79 21.34 4.07
N THR A 39 -11.65 21.97 4.88
CA THR A 39 -11.82 23.45 4.91
C THR A 39 -10.56 24.17 5.38
N ILE A 40 -9.76 23.53 6.23
CA ILE A 40 -8.51 24.11 6.77
C ILE A 40 -7.23 23.47 6.20
N LYS A 41 -7.33 22.77 5.06
CA LYS A 41 -6.17 22.04 4.49
C LYS A 41 -5.07 22.97 3.98
N ASP A 42 -5.43 24.14 3.44
CA ASP A 42 -4.51 25.06 2.77
C ASP A 42 -4.20 26.31 3.61
N SER A 43 -5.05 26.65 4.57
CA SER A 43 -4.89 27.87 5.39
C SER A 43 -5.53 27.75 6.76
N ALA A 44 -4.87 28.29 7.78
CA ALA A 44 -5.39 28.33 9.14
C ALA A 44 -6.62 29.23 9.26
N ARG A 45 -7.68 28.75 9.95
CA ARG A 45 -8.97 29.45 10.13
C ARG A 45 -9.42 29.40 11.58
N THR A 46 -10.23 30.41 11.96
CA THR A 46 -10.93 30.39 13.26
C THR A 46 -12.17 29.48 13.20
N ILE A 47 -12.73 29.16 14.38
CA ILE A 47 -13.97 28.37 14.48
C ILE A 47 -15.10 29.07 13.71
N GLU A 48 -15.22 30.38 13.86
CA GLU A 48 -16.25 31.19 13.18
C GLU A 48 -16.07 31.15 11.66
N GLU A 49 -14.85 31.31 11.17
CA GLU A 49 -14.56 31.21 9.73
C GLU A 49 -14.91 29.83 9.16
N ILE A 50 -14.63 28.75 9.90
CA ILE A 50 -14.98 27.38 9.49
C ILE A 50 -16.50 27.20 9.49
N ALA A 51 -17.16 27.64 10.56
CA ALA A 51 -18.60 27.58 10.72
C ALA A 51 -19.35 28.30 9.59
N ASP A 52 -18.89 29.51 9.25
CA ASP A 52 -19.44 30.32 8.17
C ASP A 52 -19.29 29.66 6.81
N ILE A 53 -18.09 29.09 6.50
CA ILE A 53 -17.83 28.38 5.26
C ILE A 53 -18.71 27.15 5.12
N MET A 54 -18.81 26.36 6.19
CA MET A 54 -19.54 25.10 6.19
C MET A 54 -21.05 25.27 6.40
N ASN A 55 -21.49 26.49 6.75
CA ASN A 55 -22.88 26.81 7.14
C ASN A 55 -23.38 25.89 8.27
N VAL A 56 -22.54 25.71 9.29
CA VAL A 56 -22.78 24.88 10.49
C VAL A 56 -22.63 25.76 11.73
N SER A 57 -23.39 25.49 12.78
CA SER A 57 -23.25 26.23 14.04
C SER A 57 -21.83 26.12 14.61
N PRO A 58 -21.21 27.22 15.09
CA PRO A 58 -19.88 27.23 15.70
C PRO A 58 -19.71 26.20 16.83
N VAL A 59 -20.76 25.95 17.63
CA VAL A 59 -20.71 24.98 18.73
C VAL A 59 -20.37 23.55 18.27
N TYR A 60 -20.88 23.14 17.10
CA TYR A 60 -20.54 21.81 16.55
C TYR A 60 -19.11 21.79 16.01
N ILE A 61 -18.65 22.88 15.42
CA ILE A 61 -17.26 23.01 14.94
C ILE A 61 -16.29 22.98 16.13
N GLU A 62 -16.57 23.71 17.20
CA GLU A 62 -15.74 23.78 18.40
C GLU A 62 -15.53 22.39 19.00
N SER A 63 -16.61 21.66 19.25
CA SER A 63 -16.54 20.31 19.82
C SER A 63 -15.75 19.32 18.95
N GLU A 64 -15.90 19.39 17.62
CA GLU A 64 -15.18 18.51 16.71
C GLU A 64 -13.70 18.92 16.57
N ILE A 65 -13.39 20.21 16.56
CA ILE A 65 -12.01 20.72 16.54
C ILE A 65 -11.27 20.33 17.81
N GLU A 66 -11.88 20.42 18.98
CA GLU A 66 -11.27 19.97 20.24
C GLU A 66 -10.87 18.49 20.14
N PHE A 67 -11.75 17.65 19.62
CA PHE A 67 -11.45 16.23 19.37
C PHE A 67 -10.30 16.03 18.38
N LEU A 68 -10.30 16.75 17.25
CA LEU A 68 -9.26 16.65 16.23
C LEU A 68 -7.90 17.19 16.75
N GLU A 69 -7.90 18.26 17.55
CA GLU A 69 -6.71 18.83 18.19
C GLU A 69 -6.14 17.87 19.24
N GLU A 70 -6.98 17.28 20.10
CA GLU A 70 -6.57 16.27 21.08
C GLU A 70 -5.83 15.10 20.40
N HIS A 71 -6.27 14.68 19.21
CA HIS A 71 -5.67 13.60 18.46
C HIS A 71 -4.59 14.04 17.47
N GLN A 72 -4.20 15.33 17.51
CA GLN A 72 -3.16 15.92 16.68
C GLN A 72 -3.43 15.84 15.16
N LEU A 73 -4.71 15.80 14.76
CA LEU A 73 -5.13 15.91 13.35
C LEU A 73 -5.25 17.35 12.90
N VAL A 74 -5.34 18.25 13.85
CA VAL A 74 -5.36 19.70 13.70
C VAL A 74 -4.31 20.30 14.61
N ILE A 75 -3.63 21.34 14.14
CA ILE A 75 -2.70 22.15 14.93
C ILE A 75 -3.33 23.52 15.17
N ARG A 76 -3.25 23.96 16.44
CA ARG A 76 -3.70 25.29 16.84
C ARG A 76 -2.55 26.29 16.81
N ASP A 77 -2.77 27.43 16.17
CA ASP A 77 -1.93 28.62 16.28
C ASP A 77 -2.81 29.81 16.71
N LYS A 78 -2.68 30.21 17.98
CA LYS A 78 -3.51 31.23 18.63
C LYS A 78 -5.00 30.84 18.63
N ASN A 79 -5.83 31.54 17.84
CA ASN A 79 -7.25 31.27 17.65
C ASN A 79 -7.58 30.63 16.31
N LYS A 80 -6.56 30.20 15.56
CA LYS A 80 -6.72 29.56 14.24
C LYS A 80 -6.26 28.10 14.29
N TYR A 81 -6.84 27.31 13.43
CA TYR A 81 -6.60 25.87 13.31
C TYR A 81 -6.21 25.53 11.87
N ILE A 82 -5.24 24.62 11.73
CA ILE A 82 -4.77 24.15 10.44
C ILE A 82 -4.71 22.61 10.42
N CYS A 83 -5.01 22.02 9.27
CA CYS A 83 -4.95 20.58 9.08
C CYS A 83 -3.53 20.03 9.27
N ASN A 84 -3.41 18.89 9.95
CA ASN A 84 -2.14 18.19 10.18
C ASN A 84 -2.11 16.78 9.58
N ILE A 85 -2.90 16.56 8.54
CA ILE A 85 -2.84 15.37 7.70
C ILE A 85 -2.69 15.78 6.25
N ILE A 86 -2.17 14.87 5.44
CA ILE A 86 -2.08 15.06 4.00
C ILE A 86 -3.46 14.82 3.40
N ILE A 87 -3.99 15.78 2.64
CA ILE A 87 -5.22 15.60 1.87
C ILE A 87 -4.86 15.65 0.39
N GLU A 88 -5.08 14.51 -0.29
CA GLU A 88 -4.87 14.35 -1.73
C GLU A 88 -6.18 14.60 -2.46
N GLU A 89 -6.10 15.33 -3.54
CA GLU A 89 -7.23 15.62 -4.41
C GLU A 89 -6.76 15.51 -5.86
N THR A 90 -7.28 14.53 -6.59
CA THR A 90 -6.96 14.34 -8.00
C THR A 90 -7.97 15.13 -8.84
N ASN A 91 -7.48 16.15 -9.55
CA ASN A 91 -8.31 17.10 -10.27
C ASN A 91 -8.21 16.89 -11.78
N GLY A 92 -9.15 16.11 -12.30
CA GLY A 92 -9.38 15.97 -13.73
C GLY A 92 -8.48 14.96 -14.45
N GLU A 93 -8.76 14.80 -15.72
CA GLU A 93 -8.16 13.80 -16.59
C GLU A 93 -6.64 13.97 -16.78
N ASN A 94 -6.15 15.21 -16.77
CA ASN A 94 -4.73 15.47 -16.96
C ASN A 94 -3.89 14.90 -15.81
N GLU A 95 -4.30 15.09 -14.56
CA GLU A 95 -3.60 14.53 -13.40
C GLU A 95 -3.66 13.00 -13.39
N VAL A 96 -4.84 12.42 -13.67
CA VAL A 96 -4.99 10.96 -13.83
C VAL A 96 -4.02 10.43 -14.87
N ASN A 97 -3.89 11.10 -16.00
CA ASN A 97 -2.98 10.68 -17.09
C ASN A 97 -1.51 10.75 -16.68
N ILE A 98 -1.09 11.78 -15.92
CA ILE A 98 0.28 11.88 -15.40
C ILE A 98 0.57 10.72 -14.44
N ILE A 99 -0.33 10.43 -13.50
CA ILE A 99 -0.20 9.33 -12.56
C ILE A 99 -0.08 7.99 -13.30
N LYS A 100 -1.02 7.71 -14.20
CA LYS A 100 -1.03 6.47 -14.98
C LYS A 100 0.23 6.33 -15.85
N LYS A 101 0.65 7.39 -16.51
CA LYS A 101 1.85 7.41 -17.34
C LYS A 101 3.10 7.08 -16.53
N CYS A 102 3.24 7.68 -15.34
CA CYS A 102 4.38 7.43 -14.46
C CYS A 102 4.42 5.97 -14.00
N TYR A 103 3.32 5.47 -13.44
CA TYR A 103 3.26 4.10 -12.95
C TYR A 103 3.40 3.05 -14.06
N ARG A 104 2.73 3.24 -15.19
CA ARG A 104 2.82 2.31 -16.33
C ARG A 104 4.23 2.20 -16.84
N LYS A 105 4.88 3.33 -17.08
CA LYS A 105 6.26 3.33 -17.61
C LYS A 105 7.22 2.57 -16.70
N ILE A 106 7.19 2.86 -15.41
CA ILE A 106 8.04 2.19 -14.42
C ILE A 106 7.67 0.70 -14.29
N ALA A 107 6.38 0.39 -14.20
CA ALA A 107 5.89 -0.97 -14.06
C ALA A 107 6.25 -1.86 -15.25
N GLU A 108 6.09 -1.35 -16.47
CA GLU A 108 6.45 -2.05 -17.71
C GLU A 108 7.94 -2.40 -17.75
N GLU A 109 8.80 -1.43 -17.53
CA GLU A 109 10.25 -1.64 -17.57
C GLU A 109 10.73 -2.57 -16.44
N LEU A 110 10.28 -2.32 -15.20
CA LEU A 110 10.66 -3.11 -14.05
C LEU A 110 10.20 -4.56 -14.17
N SER A 111 8.92 -4.77 -14.46
CA SER A 111 8.37 -6.12 -14.47
C SER A 111 8.88 -6.95 -15.67
N ALA A 112 9.11 -6.34 -16.84
CA ALA A 112 9.70 -7.03 -17.97
C ALA A 112 11.13 -7.49 -17.67
N LYS A 113 11.99 -6.59 -17.14
CA LYS A 113 13.37 -6.92 -16.78
C LYS A 113 13.42 -8.02 -15.69
N LEU A 114 12.59 -7.92 -14.65
CA LEU A 114 12.51 -8.94 -13.59
C LEU A 114 12.04 -10.30 -14.14
N PHE A 115 10.99 -10.30 -14.95
CA PHE A 115 10.47 -11.52 -15.57
C PHE A 115 11.55 -12.23 -16.40
N ASP A 116 12.21 -11.49 -17.28
CA ASP A 116 13.23 -12.04 -18.18
C ASP A 116 14.43 -12.58 -17.40
N GLU A 117 14.89 -11.90 -16.34
CA GLU A 117 15.98 -12.37 -15.48
C GLU A 117 15.61 -13.63 -14.70
N ILE A 118 14.38 -13.72 -14.17
CA ILE A 118 13.91 -14.91 -13.46
C ILE A 118 13.89 -16.12 -14.40
N VAL A 119 13.41 -15.95 -15.64
CA VAL A 119 13.33 -17.02 -16.66
C VAL A 119 14.74 -17.39 -17.12
N ASN A 120 15.57 -16.44 -17.50
CA ASN A 120 16.89 -16.67 -18.06
C ASN A 120 17.83 -17.40 -17.08
N ASN A 121 17.68 -17.14 -15.80
CA ASN A 121 18.47 -17.79 -14.75
C ASN A 121 17.79 -19.05 -14.17
N ASN A 122 16.64 -19.45 -14.73
CA ASN A 122 15.90 -20.66 -14.31
C ASN A 122 15.57 -20.69 -12.81
N TYR A 123 15.34 -19.55 -12.18
CA TYR A 123 15.10 -19.47 -10.73
C TYR A 123 13.85 -20.21 -10.28
N LEU A 124 12.80 -20.29 -11.13
CA LEU A 124 11.54 -20.97 -10.80
C LEU A 124 11.72 -22.47 -10.46
N ASN A 125 12.76 -23.09 -11.01
CA ASN A 125 13.08 -24.50 -10.79
C ASN A 125 14.05 -24.75 -9.63
N SER A 126 14.41 -23.72 -8.88
CA SER A 126 15.25 -23.87 -7.69
C SER A 126 14.57 -24.74 -6.63
N PRO A 127 15.31 -25.64 -5.95
CA PRO A 127 14.79 -26.42 -4.82
C PRO A 127 14.45 -25.53 -3.59
N ASP A 128 14.88 -24.28 -3.58
CA ASP A 128 14.59 -23.32 -2.53
C ASP A 128 13.24 -22.61 -2.75
N ILE A 129 12.62 -22.78 -3.92
CA ILE A 129 11.28 -22.28 -4.23
C ILE A 129 10.29 -23.43 -4.18
N LEU A 130 9.46 -23.41 -3.13
CA LEU A 130 8.44 -24.40 -2.87
C LEU A 130 7.07 -23.96 -3.39
N GLY A 131 6.15 -24.91 -3.46
CA GLY A 131 4.77 -24.69 -3.88
C GLY A 131 4.42 -25.45 -5.16
N PRO A 132 3.26 -25.16 -5.76
CA PRO A 132 2.83 -25.82 -6.98
C PRO A 132 3.91 -25.79 -8.07
N LYS A 133 4.06 -26.89 -8.79
CA LYS A 133 4.95 -26.96 -9.97
C LYS A 133 4.24 -26.36 -11.19
N ASP A 134 3.94 -25.08 -11.08
CA ASP A 134 3.33 -24.25 -12.09
C ASP A 134 4.15 -22.97 -12.19
N ASP A 135 4.88 -22.82 -13.27
CA ASP A 135 5.80 -21.69 -13.46
C ASP A 135 5.07 -20.35 -13.49
N ASN A 136 3.85 -20.31 -14.04
CA ASN A 136 3.05 -19.10 -14.06
C ASN A 136 2.63 -18.71 -12.63
N PHE A 137 2.18 -19.65 -11.82
CA PHE A 137 1.80 -19.40 -10.44
C PHE A 137 2.99 -18.96 -9.58
N ARG A 138 4.14 -19.65 -9.73
CA ARG A 138 5.39 -19.28 -9.04
C ARG A 138 5.87 -17.89 -9.43
N MET A 139 5.78 -17.55 -10.72
CA MET A 139 6.15 -16.22 -11.22
C MET A 139 5.28 -15.12 -10.60
N TRP A 140 3.97 -15.32 -10.45
CA TRP A 140 3.09 -14.39 -9.74
C TRP A 140 3.58 -14.09 -8.32
N GLY A 141 3.90 -15.11 -7.54
CA GLY A 141 4.38 -14.95 -6.17
C GLY A 141 5.71 -14.22 -6.10
N LEU A 142 6.69 -14.66 -6.90
CA LEU A 142 8.03 -14.06 -6.92
C LEU A 142 8.04 -12.61 -7.37
N LEU A 143 7.35 -12.28 -8.47
CA LEU A 143 7.34 -10.92 -9.00
C LEU A 143 6.73 -9.93 -8.02
N ILE A 144 5.58 -10.26 -7.44
CA ILE A 144 4.93 -9.41 -6.44
C ILE A 144 5.84 -9.21 -5.23
N TYR A 145 6.47 -10.28 -4.74
CA TYR A 145 7.44 -10.20 -3.66
C TYR A 145 8.60 -9.25 -3.98
N LEU A 146 9.26 -9.46 -5.11
CA LEU A 146 10.43 -8.70 -5.50
C LEU A 146 10.11 -7.22 -5.77
N ILE A 147 8.99 -6.94 -6.44
CA ILE A 147 8.54 -5.57 -6.70
C ILE A 147 8.21 -4.83 -5.40
N ALA A 148 7.51 -5.50 -4.47
CA ALA A 148 7.06 -4.88 -3.24
C ALA A 148 8.20 -4.67 -2.22
N THR A 149 9.14 -5.61 -2.12
CA THR A 149 10.15 -5.59 -1.04
C THR A 149 11.49 -4.95 -1.42
N ALA A 150 11.79 -4.82 -2.72
CA ALA A 150 13.02 -4.15 -3.14
C ALA A 150 13.01 -2.66 -2.76
N ASN A 151 14.00 -2.24 -1.99
CA ASN A 151 14.16 -0.84 -1.58
C ASN A 151 14.49 0.07 -2.76
N VAL A 152 14.06 1.33 -2.67
CA VAL A 152 14.39 2.38 -3.64
C VAL A 152 15.36 3.36 -2.97
N ASP A 153 16.59 3.39 -3.43
CA ASP A 153 17.64 4.29 -2.95
C ASP A 153 18.05 5.34 -3.99
N SER A 154 17.58 5.18 -5.25
CA SER A 154 17.78 6.16 -6.32
C SER A 154 17.04 7.48 -6.08
N ILE A 155 15.99 7.48 -5.26
CA ILE A 155 15.35 8.70 -4.79
C ILE A 155 16.04 9.12 -3.49
N LYS A 156 16.65 10.31 -3.51
CA LYS A 156 17.39 10.83 -2.34
C LYS A 156 16.46 11.02 -1.14
N LYS A 157 16.83 10.44 -0.01
CA LYS A 157 16.13 10.58 1.26
C LYS A 157 16.81 11.64 2.13
N THR A 158 16.09 12.72 2.43
CA THR A 158 16.58 13.86 3.22
C THR A 158 15.81 14.09 4.51
N ILE A 159 14.60 13.53 4.60
CA ILE A 159 13.69 13.66 5.75
C ILE A 159 13.56 12.29 6.40
N THR A 160 13.77 12.20 7.71
CA THR A 160 13.52 10.98 8.47
C THR A 160 12.04 10.87 8.88
N PHE A 161 11.60 9.66 9.21
CA PHE A 161 10.23 9.43 9.68
C PHE A 161 9.94 10.24 10.96
N GLU A 162 10.88 10.28 11.89
CA GLU A 162 10.75 11.00 13.16
C GLU A 162 10.64 12.52 12.98
N GLN A 163 11.21 13.06 11.89
CA GLN A 163 11.09 14.48 11.56
C GLN A 163 9.71 14.82 10.96
N ALA A 164 9.12 13.89 10.24
CA ALA A 164 7.87 14.12 9.50
C ALA A 164 6.63 13.65 10.25
N ALA A 165 6.71 12.52 10.96
CA ALA A 165 5.56 11.90 11.60
C ALA A 165 5.05 12.70 12.80
N THR A 166 3.75 12.58 13.05
CA THR A 166 3.10 13.14 14.23
C THR A 166 3.08 12.13 15.36
N ILE A 167 3.60 12.53 16.52
CA ILE A 167 3.47 11.76 17.76
C ILE A 167 2.08 12.03 18.34
N ARG A 168 1.32 10.95 18.57
CA ARG A 168 -0.03 11.02 19.11
C ARG A 168 -0.01 10.88 20.64
N PRO A 169 -1.00 11.41 21.38
CA PRO A 169 -1.06 11.33 22.84
C PRO A 169 -1.10 9.90 23.38
N ASP A 170 -1.60 8.96 22.60
CA ASP A 170 -1.71 7.54 22.91
C ASP A 170 -0.42 6.73 22.66
N GLY A 171 0.67 7.39 22.29
CA GLY A 171 1.96 6.79 21.97
C GLY A 171 2.11 6.34 20.51
N GLY A 172 1.08 6.51 19.69
CA GLY A 172 1.21 6.29 18.23
C GLY A 172 2.13 7.32 17.58
N CYS A 173 2.74 6.95 16.46
CA CYS A 173 3.54 7.86 15.64
C CYS A 173 3.29 7.56 14.16
N ASN A 174 2.69 8.49 13.44
CA ASN A 174 2.26 8.24 12.08
C ASN A 174 2.06 9.51 11.25
N ILE A 175 2.03 9.29 9.93
CA ILE A 175 1.61 10.24 8.91
C ILE A 175 0.29 9.73 8.36
N ILE A 176 -0.74 10.55 8.34
CA ILE A 176 -2.06 10.20 7.80
C ILE A 176 -2.24 10.87 6.45
N THR A 177 -2.73 10.11 5.48
CA THR A 177 -3.08 10.59 4.14
C THR A 177 -4.53 10.24 3.83
N ALA A 178 -5.32 11.22 3.41
CA ALA A 178 -6.70 11.06 2.98
C ALA A 178 -6.86 11.48 1.52
N SER A 179 -7.55 10.67 0.71
CA SER A 179 -7.87 10.99 -0.69
C SER A 179 -9.34 11.42 -0.78
N VAL A 180 -9.59 12.58 -1.42
CA VAL A 180 -10.95 13.09 -1.63
C VAL A 180 -11.67 12.24 -2.67
N ASP A 181 -12.92 11.87 -2.37
CA ASP A 181 -13.78 11.10 -3.30
C ASP A 181 -14.15 11.98 -4.51
N SER A 182 -13.64 11.60 -5.67
CA SER A 182 -13.90 12.23 -6.96
C SER A 182 -13.98 11.15 -8.05
N GLU A 183 -14.54 11.47 -9.21
CA GLU A 183 -14.54 10.55 -10.35
C GLU A 183 -13.10 10.21 -10.79
N SER A 184 -12.20 11.19 -10.73
CA SER A 184 -10.77 10.98 -11.04
C SER A 184 -10.10 10.03 -10.05
N GLU A 185 -10.38 10.16 -8.77
CA GLU A 185 -9.86 9.24 -7.74
C GLU A 185 -10.42 7.82 -7.90
N LYS A 186 -11.72 7.70 -8.20
CA LYS A 186 -12.36 6.40 -8.49
C LYS A 186 -11.71 5.72 -9.69
N GLU A 187 -11.35 6.47 -10.74
CA GLU A 187 -10.67 5.93 -11.90
C GLU A 187 -9.32 5.32 -11.56
N ILE A 188 -8.55 5.97 -10.67
CA ILE A 188 -7.29 5.43 -10.16
C ILE A 188 -7.51 4.22 -9.27
N LEU A 189 -8.47 4.28 -8.34
CA LEU A 189 -8.79 3.18 -7.43
C LEU A 189 -9.30 1.94 -8.16
N ASN A 190 -10.09 2.09 -9.22
CA ASN A 190 -10.60 0.98 -10.01
C ASN A 190 -9.50 0.12 -10.65
N ILE A 191 -8.31 0.68 -10.88
CA ILE A 191 -7.17 -0.10 -11.36
C ILE A 191 -6.76 -1.13 -10.30
N THR A 192 -6.77 -0.74 -9.04
CA THR A 192 -6.42 -1.65 -7.93
C THR A 192 -7.51 -2.68 -7.65
N GLU A 193 -8.77 -2.37 -7.91
CA GLU A 193 -9.90 -3.29 -7.69
C GLU A 193 -9.91 -4.50 -8.63
N LYS A 194 -9.31 -4.39 -9.81
CA LYS A 194 -9.23 -5.50 -10.76
C LYS A 194 -8.42 -6.69 -10.24
N PHE A 195 -7.42 -6.42 -9.42
CA PHE A 195 -6.40 -7.38 -9.08
C PHE A 195 -6.22 -7.60 -7.59
N CYS A 196 -6.68 -6.74 -6.71
CA CYS A 196 -6.26 -6.82 -5.34
C CYS A 196 -7.21 -6.34 -4.26
N GLY A 197 -7.00 -6.97 -3.12
CA GLY A 197 -7.15 -6.37 -1.83
C GLY A 197 -5.89 -5.59 -1.41
N PRO A 198 -5.81 -5.11 -0.17
CA PRO A 198 -4.69 -4.33 0.33
C PRO A 198 -3.38 -5.11 0.29
N CYS A 199 -2.34 -4.44 -0.14
CA CYS A 199 -0.97 -4.92 0.02
C CYS A 199 -0.60 -5.05 1.48
N TRP A 200 0.16 -6.08 1.78
CA TRP A 200 0.55 -6.29 3.13
C TRP A 200 1.90 -6.98 3.26
N ASN A 201 2.72 -6.52 4.15
CA ASN A 201 4.02 -7.06 4.43
C ASN A 201 4.11 -7.39 5.92
N GLU A 202 4.15 -8.67 6.23
CA GLU A 202 4.55 -9.19 7.53
C GLU A 202 5.91 -9.86 7.36
N ASP A 203 6.72 -9.91 8.40
CA ASP A 203 8.12 -10.34 8.33
C ASP A 203 8.33 -11.71 7.66
N GLU A 204 7.32 -12.56 7.62
CA GLU A 204 7.41 -13.94 7.13
C GLU A 204 6.34 -14.31 6.11
N LEU A 205 5.24 -13.54 6.01
CA LEU A 205 4.16 -13.75 5.06
C LEU A 205 3.81 -12.45 4.36
N LEU A 206 4.10 -12.40 3.06
CA LEU A 206 3.69 -11.31 2.20
C LEU A 206 2.37 -11.69 1.53
N LYS A 207 1.35 -10.89 1.75
CA LYS A 207 0.02 -11.03 1.15
C LYS A 207 -0.28 -9.79 0.34
N LEU A 208 -0.29 -9.90 -0.97
CA LEU A 208 -0.53 -8.76 -1.85
C LEU A 208 -1.91 -8.77 -2.50
N TRP A 209 -2.55 -9.94 -2.56
CA TRP A 209 -3.81 -10.13 -3.26
C TRP A 209 -4.79 -10.86 -2.37
N LEU A 210 -5.48 -10.09 -1.53
CA LEU A 210 -6.38 -10.68 -0.57
C LEU A 210 -7.82 -10.36 -0.91
N VAL A 211 -8.49 -11.33 -1.50
CA VAL A 211 -9.93 -11.22 -1.75
C VAL A 211 -10.72 -11.36 -0.45
N ASP A 212 -10.22 -12.02 0.59
CA ASP A 212 -11.02 -12.33 1.79
C ASP A 212 -10.23 -12.58 3.09
N SER A 213 -9.00 -12.12 3.25
CA SER A 213 -8.28 -12.41 4.48
C SER A 213 -8.64 -11.44 5.60
N LYS A 214 -9.27 -11.97 6.60
CA LYS A 214 -9.32 -11.33 7.91
C LYS A 214 -7.92 -11.40 8.51
N TRP A 215 -7.37 -10.25 8.83
CA TRP A 215 -6.02 -10.01 9.35
C TRP A 215 -5.69 -10.66 10.69
N SER A 216 -6.64 -11.30 11.31
CA SER A 216 -6.60 -11.59 12.73
C SER A 216 -5.63 -12.67 13.17
N ASP A 217 -4.94 -13.40 12.27
CA ASP A 217 -4.14 -14.55 12.73
C ASP A 217 -3.00 -14.99 11.79
N ILE A 218 -2.21 -14.04 11.28
CA ILE A 218 -1.06 -14.35 10.41
C ILE A 218 -0.06 -15.27 11.10
N GLN A 219 0.20 -15.09 12.39
CA GLN A 219 1.11 -15.95 13.15
C GLN A 219 0.63 -17.40 13.21
N ARG A 220 -0.67 -17.61 13.32
CA ARG A 220 -1.28 -18.92 13.23
C ARG A 220 -1.12 -19.53 11.84
N ASP A 221 -1.40 -18.74 10.79
CA ASP A 221 -1.26 -19.14 9.39
C ASP A 221 0.17 -19.62 9.12
N LEU A 222 1.16 -18.81 9.48
CA LEU A 222 2.58 -19.12 9.29
C LEU A 222 3.01 -20.36 10.05
N LYS A 223 2.59 -20.50 11.30
CA LYS A 223 2.91 -21.69 12.11
C LYS A 223 2.34 -22.95 11.48
N LEU A 224 1.11 -22.92 10.99
CA LEU A 224 0.48 -24.07 10.35
C LEU A 224 1.12 -24.41 8.99
N ILE A 225 1.41 -23.40 8.18
CA ILE A 225 2.12 -23.59 6.91
C ILE A 225 3.52 -24.18 7.15
N GLY A 226 4.26 -23.66 8.13
CA GLY A 226 5.58 -24.17 8.50
C GLY A 226 5.54 -25.62 8.95
N ARG A 227 4.59 -26.00 9.81
CA ARG A 227 4.38 -27.39 10.24
C ARG A 227 4.05 -28.30 9.06
N PHE A 228 3.19 -27.85 8.13
CA PHE A 228 2.89 -28.61 6.92
C PHE A 228 4.13 -28.83 6.05
N ILE A 229 4.93 -27.77 5.82
CA ILE A 229 6.17 -27.87 5.02
C ILE A 229 7.18 -28.81 5.67
N ASN A 230 7.27 -28.83 6.99
CA ASN A 230 8.16 -29.74 7.75
C ASN A 230 7.68 -31.17 7.80
N GLY A 231 6.47 -31.47 7.31
CA GLY A 231 5.90 -32.80 7.33
C GLY A 231 5.29 -33.20 8.67
N ASP A 232 4.98 -32.25 9.54
CA ASP A 232 4.31 -32.51 10.81
C ASP A 232 2.89 -33.02 10.57
N ILE A 233 2.42 -33.89 11.46
CA ILE A 233 1.03 -34.34 11.46
C ILE A 233 0.14 -33.23 11.97
N LEU A 234 -0.82 -32.83 11.13
CA LEU A 234 -1.83 -31.83 11.45
C LEU A 234 -3.15 -32.49 11.83
N SER A 235 -3.97 -31.83 12.63
CA SER A 235 -5.35 -32.25 12.90
C SER A 235 -6.25 -32.04 11.67
N VAL A 236 -7.41 -32.67 11.68
CA VAL A 236 -8.42 -32.49 10.61
C VAL A 236 -8.83 -31.04 10.46
N ASP A 237 -9.00 -30.35 11.57
CA ASP A 237 -9.39 -28.91 11.56
C ASP A 237 -8.26 -28.02 10.99
N GLU A 238 -7.00 -28.34 11.29
CA GLU A 238 -5.84 -27.64 10.75
C GLU A 238 -5.72 -27.84 9.24
N TYR A 239 -5.91 -29.08 8.74
CA TYR A 239 -5.96 -29.33 7.29
C TYR A 239 -7.13 -28.60 6.62
N THR A 240 -8.31 -28.62 7.23
CA THR A 240 -9.49 -27.91 6.73
C THR A 240 -9.22 -26.42 6.62
N PHE A 241 -8.64 -25.82 7.66
CA PHE A 241 -8.26 -24.41 7.67
C PHE A 241 -7.29 -24.06 6.54
N LEU A 242 -6.21 -24.84 6.37
CA LEU A 242 -5.22 -24.60 5.31
C LEU A 242 -5.83 -24.72 3.90
N LEU A 243 -6.75 -25.68 3.69
CA LEU A 243 -7.50 -25.85 2.44
C LEU A 243 -8.44 -24.66 2.16
N GLU A 244 -9.17 -24.20 3.16
CA GLU A 244 -10.08 -23.06 3.02
C GLU A 244 -9.33 -21.77 2.65
N LYS A 245 -8.14 -21.61 3.19
CA LYS A 245 -7.25 -20.48 2.88
C LYS A 245 -6.50 -20.63 1.56
N GLY A 246 -6.48 -21.83 0.98
CA GLY A 246 -5.72 -22.14 -0.24
C GLY A 246 -4.23 -22.32 -0.02
N TYR A 247 -3.76 -22.44 1.22
CA TYR A 247 -2.34 -22.66 1.51
C TYR A 247 -1.89 -24.09 1.19
N ILE A 248 -2.83 -25.04 1.14
CA ILE A 248 -2.63 -26.37 0.60
C ILE A 248 -3.74 -26.71 -0.39
N THR A 249 -3.48 -27.63 -1.29
CA THR A 249 -4.44 -28.18 -2.25
C THR A 249 -4.49 -29.69 -2.14
N LYS A 250 -5.63 -30.31 -2.53
CA LYS A 250 -5.75 -31.74 -2.59
C LYS A 250 -4.95 -32.30 -3.78
N LYS A 251 -4.24 -33.38 -3.53
CA LYS A 251 -3.54 -34.17 -4.53
C LYS A 251 -3.84 -35.66 -4.31
N ASP A 252 -3.65 -36.47 -5.34
CA ASP A 252 -3.86 -37.92 -5.25
C ASP A 252 -3.11 -38.51 -4.04
N GLY A 253 -3.90 -39.01 -3.07
CA GLY A 253 -3.38 -39.61 -1.84
C GLY A 253 -2.96 -38.67 -0.73
N GLY A 254 -3.22 -37.34 -0.82
CA GLY A 254 -2.87 -36.42 0.24
C GLY A 254 -3.06 -34.92 -0.11
N TYR A 255 -2.10 -34.16 0.33
CA TYR A 255 -2.10 -32.70 0.15
C TYR A 255 -0.75 -32.20 -0.37
N GLU A 256 -0.76 -31.14 -1.15
CA GLU A 256 0.44 -30.42 -1.55
C GLU A 256 0.36 -28.95 -1.15
N LEU A 257 1.51 -28.28 -1.06
CA LEU A 257 1.57 -26.86 -0.78
C LEU A 257 0.91 -26.07 -1.92
N GLY A 258 -0.07 -25.23 -1.59
CA GLY A 258 -0.87 -24.44 -2.53
C GLY A 258 -0.43 -22.97 -2.63
N VAL A 259 0.58 -22.57 -1.86
CA VAL A 259 1.15 -21.22 -1.84
C VAL A 259 2.63 -21.30 -2.21
N VAL A 260 3.17 -20.24 -2.80
CA VAL A 260 4.61 -20.13 -3.04
C VAL A 260 5.34 -19.91 -1.72
N ALA A 261 6.44 -20.61 -1.52
CA ALA A 261 7.35 -20.37 -0.40
C ALA A 261 8.79 -20.31 -0.88
N ILE A 262 9.58 -19.42 -0.28
CA ILE A 262 11.01 -19.28 -0.57
C ILE A 262 11.83 -19.53 0.70
N LYS A 263 12.82 -20.40 0.61
CA LYS A 263 13.75 -20.66 1.70
C LYS A 263 14.79 -19.54 1.82
N GLN A 264 15.25 -19.30 3.04
CA GLN A 264 16.45 -18.50 3.25
C GLN A 264 17.64 -19.20 2.60
N GLY A 265 18.48 -18.45 1.87
CA GLY A 265 19.68 -18.97 1.24
C GLY A 265 20.11 -18.16 0.03
N GLU A 266 21.09 -18.69 -0.68
CA GLU A 266 21.76 -18.00 -1.80
C GLU A 266 20.79 -17.57 -2.92
N ILE A 267 19.79 -18.38 -3.24
CA ILE A 267 18.81 -18.07 -4.30
C ILE A 267 17.98 -16.87 -3.91
N ARG A 268 17.49 -16.81 -2.67
CA ARG A 268 16.74 -15.65 -2.18
C ARG A 268 17.58 -14.39 -2.20
N GLU A 269 18.81 -14.45 -1.71
CA GLU A 269 19.74 -13.30 -1.73
C GLU A 269 20.03 -12.81 -3.16
N LYS A 270 20.23 -13.72 -4.10
CA LYS A 270 20.41 -13.37 -5.52
C LYS A 270 19.17 -12.69 -6.11
N LEU A 271 17.99 -13.22 -5.85
CA LEU A 271 16.73 -12.64 -6.31
C LEU A 271 16.49 -11.24 -5.74
N GLU A 272 16.68 -11.07 -4.42
CA GLU A 272 16.52 -9.79 -3.75
C GLU A 272 17.52 -8.74 -4.26
N LYS A 273 18.78 -9.14 -4.41
CA LYS A 273 19.83 -8.25 -4.97
C LYS A 273 19.56 -7.87 -6.42
N MET A 274 19.14 -8.83 -7.24
CA MET A 274 18.75 -8.59 -8.63
C MET A 274 17.59 -7.60 -8.69
N ALA A 275 16.54 -7.81 -7.90
CA ALA A 275 15.38 -6.94 -7.86
C ALA A 275 15.73 -5.52 -7.40
N TYR A 276 16.56 -5.41 -6.38
CA TYR A 276 17.08 -4.11 -5.91
C TYR A 276 17.81 -3.36 -7.02
N ASN A 277 18.74 -4.03 -7.72
CA ASN A 277 19.51 -3.40 -8.79
C ASN A 277 18.62 -2.95 -9.95
N ILE A 278 17.75 -3.82 -10.44
CA ILE A 278 16.84 -3.51 -11.56
C ILE A 278 15.88 -2.39 -11.19
N LYS A 279 15.29 -2.44 -9.98
CA LYS A 279 14.33 -1.42 -9.55
C LYS A 279 14.99 -0.04 -9.44
N ASN A 280 16.19 0.03 -8.87
CA ASN A 280 16.91 1.30 -8.75
C ASN A 280 17.37 1.84 -10.10
N GLU A 281 17.83 0.99 -11.04
CA GLU A 281 18.14 1.38 -12.40
C GLU A 281 16.93 1.98 -13.11
N VAL A 282 15.78 1.27 -13.09
CA VAL A 282 14.54 1.75 -13.72
C VAL A 282 14.05 3.06 -13.10
N ILE A 283 14.11 3.20 -11.78
CA ILE A 283 13.72 4.46 -11.10
C ILE A 283 14.67 5.60 -11.51
N GLU A 284 15.97 5.37 -11.56
CA GLU A 284 16.97 6.37 -11.95
C GLU A 284 16.76 6.84 -13.41
N GLU A 285 16.50 5.92 -14.31
CA GLU A 285 16.21 6.22 -15.71
C GLU A 285 14.91 7.04 -15.89
N ASN A 286 13.97 6.96 -14.96
CA ASN A 286 12.67 7.62 -14.99
C ASN A 286 12.51 8.80 -14.01
N LEU A 287 13.59 9.32 -13.42
CA LEU A 287 13.52 10.39 -12.40
C LEU A 287 12.80 11.65 -12.90
N ALA A 288 12.92 12.00 -14.18
CA ALA A 288 12.23 13.19 -14.72
C ALA A 288 10.70 13.01 -14.66
N LEU A 289 10.21 11.83 -15.02
CA LEU A 289 8.79 11.50 -14.96
C LEU A 289 8.27 11.40 -13.52
N ILE A 290 9.09 10.87 -12.62
CA ILE A 290 8.78 10.81 -11.20
C ILE A 290 8.67 12.23 -10.60
N ARG A 291 9.54 13.14 -10.99
CA ARG A 291 9.46 14.55 -10.54
C ARG A 291 8.19 15.25 -11.03
N GLU A 292 7.75 14.96 -12.27
CA GLU A 292 6.46 15.45 -12.78
C GLU A 292 5.30 14.96 -11.91
N TYR A 293 5.31 13.68 -11.52
CA TYR A 293 4.32 13.13 -10.60
C TYR A 293 4.43 13.72 -9.19
N GLN A 294 5.63 13.84 -8.63
CA GLN A 294 5.86 14.45 -7.32
C GLN A 294 5.35 15.90 -7.25
N ALA A 295 5.51 16.67 -8.33
CA ALA A 295 5.01 18.04 -8.39
C ALA A 295 3.48 18.15 -8.27
N LEU A 296 2.73 17.15 -8.71
CA LEU A 296 1.28 17.09 -8.48
C LEU A 296 0.92 16.91 -6.99
N LEU A 297 1.78 16.22 -6.26
CA LEU A 297 1.56 15.89 -4.86
C LEU A 297 1.95 17.02 -3.89
N GLU A 298 2.69 18.01 -4.36
CA GLU A 298 3.21 19.14 -3.57
C GLU A 298 2.75 20.49 -4.12
N PRO A 299 1.45 20.85 -3.98
CA PRO A 299 0.99 22.16 -4.39
C PRO A 299 1.67 23.29 -3.59
N ASP A 300 1.90 24.44 -4.24
CA ASP A 300 2.65 25.57 -3.68
C ASP A 300 2.08 26.12 -2.36
N ASN A 301 0.77 26.00 -2.16
CA ASN A 301 0.04 26.49 -0.99
C ASN A 301 0.00 25.52 0.19
N MET A 302 0.71 24.38 0.11
CA MET A 302 0.71 23.36 1.18
C MET A 302 1.30 23.92 2.47
N PRO A 303 0.61 23.79 3.63
CA PRO A 303 1.12 24.21 4.92
C PRO A 303 2.44 23.54 5.28
N LYS A 304 3.33 24.25 5.96
CA LYS A 304 4.69 23.79 6.27
C LYS A 304 4.73 22.43 7.00
N ASN A 305 3.84 22.22 7.97
CA ASN A 305 3.73 20.97 8.72
C ASN A 305 3.34 19.78 7.82
N VAL A 306 2.41 20.01 6.90
CA VAL A 306 1.95 18.99 5.94
C VAL A 306 3.00 18.78 4.85
N LYS A 307 3.68 19.83 4.41
CA LYS A 307 4.75 19.75 3.42
C LYS A 307 5.86 18.82 3.86
N LEU A 308 6.31 18.89 5.11
CA LEU A 308 7.32 17.99 5.65
C LEU A 308 6.89 16.53 5.63
N GLN A 309 5.63 16.25 5.97
CA GLN A 309 5.04 14.92 5.87
C GLN A 309 5.00 14.44 4.41
N ARG A 310 4.60 15.31 3.48
CA ARG A 310 4.56 15.02 2.04
C ARG A 310 5.94 14.75 1.47
N GLU A 311 6.94 15.55 1.81
CA GLU A 311 8.32 15.34 1.39
C GLU A 311 8.86 13.97 1.84
N TYR A 312 8.50 13.53 3.06
CA TYR A 312 8.83 12.18 3.52
C TYR A 312 8.16 11.11 2.66
N ILE A 313 6.85 11.21 2.40
CA ILE A 313 6.12 10.24 1.56
C ILE A 313 6.72 10.21 0.14
N ASN A 314 7.00 11.37 -0.44
CA ASN A 314 7.55 11.47 -1.81
C ASN A 314 8.94 10.83 -1.95
N GLN A 315 9.75 10.83 -0.90
CA GLN A 315 11.05 10.13 -0.89
C GLN A 315 10.91 8.60 -0.89
N HIS A 316 9.74 8.09 -0.50
CA HIS A 316 9.48 6.65 -0.38
C HIS A 316 8.52 6.13 -1.46
N LEU A 317 8.25 6.94 -2.49
CA LEU A 317 7.49 6.48 -3.66
C LEU A 317 8.12 5.24 -4.25
N PHE A 318 7.30 4.32 -4.69
CA PHE A 318 7.68 3.02 -5.27
C PHE A 318 8.40 2.04 -4.34
N SER A 319 8.65 2.39 -3.07
CA SER A 319 9.36 1.49 -2.13
C SER A 319 8.53 0.26 -1.75
N SER A 320 7.30 0.45 -1.30
CA SER A 320 6.36 -0.66 -0.99
C SER A 320 4.99 -0.28 -1.54
N ASP A 321 4.88 -0.29 -2.86
CA ASP A 321 3.81 0.38 -3.58
C ASP A 321 2.87 -0.63 -4.25
N ALA A 322 1.61 -0.66 -3.76
CA ALA A 322 0.57 -1.52 -4.31
C ALA A 322 0.25 -1.21 -5.76
N PHE A 323 0.22 0.08 -6.12
CA PHE A 323 -0.04 0.49 -7.50
C PHE A 323 1.03 -0.03 -8.44
N LEU A 324 2.29 0.03 -8.04
CA LEU A 324 3.39 -0.49 -8.86
C LEU A 324 3.22 -1.99 -9.13
N CYS A 325 2.83 -2.77 -8.12
CA CYS A 325 2.53 -4.20 -8.29
C CYS A 325 1.36 -4.41 -9.26
N VAL A 326 0.27 -3.65 -9.11
CA VAL A 326 -0.92 -3.77 -9.95
C VAL A 326 -0.60 -3.47 -11.41
N PHE A 327 0.01 -2.34 -11.70
CA PHE A 327 0.40 -1.97 -13.06
C PHE A 327 1.39 -2.96 -13.67
N SER A 328 2.31 -3.52 -12.87
CA SER A 328 3.25 -4.54 -13.31
C SER A 328 2.54 -5.83 -13.73
N MET A 329 1.59 -6.31 -12.93
CA MET A 329 0.84 -7.53 -13.24
C MET A 329 -0.08 -7.30 -14.46
N GLU A 330 -0.74 -6.15 -14.55
CA GLU A 330 -1.56 -5.78 -15.70
C GLU A 330 -0.74 -5.84 -17.00
N TYR A 331 0.42 -5.20 -17.02
CA TYR A 331 1.31 -5.21 -18.18
C TYR A 331 1.78 -6.63 -18.55
N LEU A 332 2.18 -7.44 -17.58
CA LEU A 332 2.65 -8.80 -17.86
C LEU A 332 1.54 -9.71 -18.41
N ILE A 333 0.30 -9.49 -18.00
CA ILE A 333 -0.87 -10.18 -18.55
C ILE A 333 -1.14 -9.68 -19.99
N GLU A 334 -1.20 -8.37 -20.19
CA GLU A 334 -1.45 -7.77 -21.50
C GLU A 334 -0.37 -8.14 -22.54
N SER A 335 0.87 -8.22 -22.11
CA SER A 335 1.99 -8.66 -22.95
C SER A 335 2.07 -10.18 -23.17
N GLY A 336 1.18 -10.95 -22.53
CA GLY A 336 1.15 -12.42 -22.64
C GLY A 336 2.28 -13.14 -21.87
N ARG A 337 3.08 -12.43 -21.08
CA ARG A 337 4.13 -13.03 -20.23
C ARG A 337 3.56 -13.80 -19.05
N LEU A 338 2.48 -13.28 -18.45
CA LEU A 338 1.72 -13.97 -17.40
C LEU A 338 0.33 -14.34 -17.89
N LYS A 339 -0.21 -15.40 -17.35
CA LYS A 339 -1.60 -15.82 -17.53
C LYS A 339 -2.37 -15.65 -16.21
N ILE A 340 -3.68 -15.43 -16.32
CA ILE A 340 -4.57 -15.50 -15.15
C ILE A 340 -4.47 -16.93 -14.59
N VAL A 341 -4.31 -17.01 -13.28
CA VAL A 341 -4.16 -18.32 -12.62
C VAL A 341 -5.43 -19.15 -12.64
N GLU A 342 -5.29 -20.46 -12.63
CA GLU A 342 -6.41 -21.39 -12.51
C GLU A 342 -7.19 -21.20 -11.21
N ASP A 343 -8.50 -21.48 -11.22
CA ASP A 343 -9.40 -21.29 -10.08
C ASP A 343 -8.93 -21.96 -8.78
N LYS A 344 -8.29 -23.13 -8.89
CA LYS A 344 -7.75 -23.85 -7.73
C LYS A 344 -6.67 -23.09 -6.96
N TYR A 345 -5.97 -22.15 -7.61
CA TYR A 345 -4.89 -21.37 -7.02
C TYR A 345 -5.28 -19.93 -6.68
N LYS A 346 -6.48 -19.47 -7.06
CA LYS A 346 -6.90 -18.07 -6.88
C LYS A 346 -6.81 -17.58 -5.44
N LYS A 347 -7.03 -18.43 -4.46
CA LYS A 347 -6.99 -18.05 -3.04
C LYS A 347 -5.59 -17.68 -2.54
N ALA A 348 -4.55 -18.23 -3.14
CA ALA A 348 -3.16 -18.04 -2.72
C ALA A 348 -2.29 -17.32 -3.77
N VAL A 349 -2.89 -16.87 -4.87
CA VAL A 349 -2.16 -16.13 -5.91
C VAL A 349 -1.57 -14.84 -5.35
N GLY A 350 -0.33 -14.53 -5.72
CA GLY A 350 0.36 -13.34 -5.26
C GLY A 350 0.74 -13.35 -3.78
N GLN A 351 0.58 -14.48 -3.10
CA GLN A 351 1.10 -14.68 -1.75
C GLN A 351 2.40 -15.45 -1.80
N ILE A 352 3.31 -15.13 -0.90
CA ILE A 352 4.56 -15.85 -0.72
C ILE A 352 4.89 -15.96 0.76
N VAL A 353 5.32 -17.14 1.16
CA VAL A 353 5.83 -17.43 2.51
C VAL A 353 7.35 -17.35 2.49
N ILE A 354 7.91 -16.58 3.38
CA ILE A 354 9.35 -16.44 3.54
C ILE A 354 9.75 -17.34 4.71
N LEU A 355 10.48 -18.41 4.39
CA LEU A 355 10.97 -19.36 5.38
C LEU A 355 12.31 -18.88 5.93
N LYS A 356 12.44 -18.88 7.26
CA LYS A 356 13.71 -18.60 7.98
C LYS A 356 14.53 -19.85 8.14
#